data_b129800586675c513975dbff5cd83704
#
_entry.id   b129800586675c513975dbff5cd83704
#
_cell.length_a   1.000
_cell.length_b   1.000
_cell.length_c   1.000
_cell.angle_alpha   90.00
_cell.angle_beta   90.00
_cell.angle_gamma   90.00
#
_symmetry.space_group_name_H-M   'P 1'
#
loop_
_entity.id
_entity.type
_entity.pdbx_description
1 polymer ?
#
loop_
_entity_poly.entity_id
_entity_poly.type
_entity_poly.pdbx_seq_one_letter_code
_entity_poly.pdbx_strand_id
1 'polypeptide(L)'
;MNLRDLQYILALAEHAHFGHAAAACNVSQPTLSGQVAKLEQELGVEIFHRVGRSIRPTEAGEQILEHARRAVSASNDIVDTARANRDPLSGRLRLGVIPTLGPYLMPFVLPAAADKLPNAPLVIVEDMTDNLVPLVAEGKLDAALIATAPEPPELTSMDLFDEPFWVATPPNHPLLALRTVRSSDIDPTSLLLLADGHCLRDQVIDLCGHPQVGSASKADTRATSLEMLLHLTAAGFGVTLLPQLAVESGRAANIQIAIRPLAGDEASRRVRLIYRRNSPRLKALVELARLIRASLPDSVRKLQK
;
A
#
# COMPACT_ATOMS: atom_id res chain seq x y z
N MET A 1 2.55 -30.29 -17.47
CA MET A 1 2.47 -29.04 -16.69
C MET A 1 1.83 -29.29 -15.32
N ASN A 2 2.41 -28.79 -14.24
CA ASN A 2 1.90 -28.88 -12.87
C ASN A 2 2.09 -27.53 -12.11
N LEU A 3 1.52 -27.39 -10.92
CA LEU A 3 1.60 -26.14 -10.14
C LEU A 3 3.05 -25.72 -9.81
N ARG A 4 3.95 -26.67 -9.64
CA ARG A 4 5.34 -26.38 -9.34
C ARG A 4 6.06 -25.76 -10.54
N ASP A 5 5.72 -26.19 -11.75
CA ASP A 5 6.23 -25.59 -12.99
C ASP A 5 5.79 -24.12 -13.09
N LEU A 6 4.52 -23.82 -12.73
CA LEU A 6 4.00 -22.47 -12.70
C LEU A 6 4.71 -21.59 -11.64
N GLN A 7 4.99 -22.14 -10.46
CA GLN A 7 5.76 -21.44 -9.43
C GLN A 7 7.18 -21.10 -9.91
N TYR A 8 7.81 -21.99 -10.67
CA TYR A 8 9.16 -21.76 -11.20
C TYR A 8 9.20 -20.61 -12.22
N ILE A 9 8.25 -20.55 -13.15
CA ILE A 9 8.20 -19.44 -14.11
C ILE A 9 7.86 -18.12 -13.42
N LEU A 10 7.00 -18.11 -12.39
CA LEU A 10 6.69 -16.92 -11.61
C LEU A 10 7.91 -16.42 -10.84
N ALA A 11 8.66 -17.31 -10.19
CA ALA A 11 9.89 -16.95 -9.50
C ALA A 11 10.97 -16.42 -10.47
N LEU A 12 11.05 -17.00 -11.67
CA LEU A 12 11.99 -16.52 -12.69
C LEU A 12 11.62 -15.14 -13.22
N ALA A 13 10.33 -14.85 -13.39
CA ALA A 13 9.85 -13.53 -13.77
C ALA A 13 10.14 -12.47 -12.69
N GLU A 14 9.98 -12.82 -11.41
CA GLU A 14 10.20 -11.93 -10.27
C GLU A 14 11.69 -11.59 -10.07
N HIS A 15 12.56 -12.60 -10.16
CA HIS A 15 13.98 -12.43 -9.87
C HIS A 15 14.84 -12.08 -11.10
N ALA A 16 14.31 -12.24 -12.32
CA ALA A 16 14.99 -12.02 -13.59
C ALA A 16 16.37 -12.73 -13.71
N HIS A 17 16.61 -13.74 -12.87
CA HIS A 17 17.86 -14.48 -12.77
C HIS A 17 17.64 -15.92 -12.27
N PHE A 18 18.09 -16.92 -13.06
CA PHE A 18 17.86 -18.33 -12.73
C PHE A 18 18.38 -18.75 -11.35
N GLY A 19 19.56 -18.27 -10.95
CA GLY A 19 20.13 -18.63 -9.64
C GLY A 19 19.31 -18.10 -8.46
N HIS A 20 18.85 -16.87 -8.53
CA HIS A 20 18.00 -16.27 -7.48
C HIS A 20 16.62 -16.93 -7.44
N ALA A 21 16.01 -17.17 -8.60
CA ALA A 21 14.73 -17.87 -8.70
C ALA A 21 14.83 -19.32 -8.13
N ALA A 22 15.91 -20.02 -8.43
CA ALA A 22 16.15 -21.37 -7.91
C ALA A 22 16.29 -21.37 -6.38
N ALA A 23 17.04 -20.42 -5.81
CA ALA A 23 17.16 -20.25 -4.37
C ALA A 23 15.81 -19.95 -3.72
N ALA A 24 14.99 -19.05 -4.30
CA ALA A 24 13.64 -18.75 -3.84
C ALA A 24 12.70 -19.96 -3.85
N CYS A 25 12.89 -20.86 -4.82
CA CYS A 25 12.13 -22.12 -4.94
C CYS A 25 12.74 -23.30 -4.16
N ASN A 26 13.84 -23.12 -3.44
CA ASN A 26 14.56 -24.16 -2.72
C ASN A 26 15.00 -25.35 -3.63
N VAL A 27 15.50 -25.03 -4.82
CA VAL A 27 16.01 -26.04 -5.79
C VAL A 27 17.34 -25.57 -6.37
N SER A 28 18.04 -26.50 -7.08
CA SER A 28 19.25 -26.15 -7.83
C SER A 28 18.90 -25.36 -9.10
N GLN A 29 19.82 -24.49 -9.54
CA GLN A 29 19.63 -23.72 -10.79
C GLN A 29 19.44 -24.64 -12.01
N PRO A 30 20.20 -25.74 -12.19
CA PRO A 30 19.95 -26.69 -13.29
C PRO A 30 18.54 -27.30 -13.26
N THR A 31 18.02 -27.62 -12.05
CA THR A 31 16.66 -28.15 -11.88
C THR A 31 15.62 -27.15 -12.36
N LEU A 32 15.70 -25.89 -11.90
CA LEU A 32 14.73 -24.84 -12.29
C LEU A 32 14.84 -24.58 -13.81
N SER A 33 16.05 -24.42 -14.34
CA SER A 33 16.26 -24.17 -15.77
C SER A 33 15.71 -25.31 -16.63
N GLY A 34 15.95 -26.56 -16.23
CA GLY A 34 15.44 -27.73 -16.95
C GLY A 34 13.91 -27.82 -16.93
N GLN A 35 13.26 -27.47 -15.79
CA GLN A 35 11.82 -27.50 -15.71
C GLN A 35 11.16 -26.37 -16.51
N VAL A 36 11.76 -25.16 -16.52
CA VAL A 36 11.30 -24.07 -17.37
C VAL A 36 11.38 -24.45 -18.84
N ALA A 37 12.54 -24.96 -19.30
CA ALA A 37 12.71 -25.38 -20.69
C ALA A 37 11.75 -26.53 -21.09
N LYS A 38 11.48 -27.48 -20.18
CA LYS A 38 10.49 -28.53 -20.39
C LYS A 38 9.07 -27.96 -20.52
N LEU A 39 8.71 -26.97 -19.71
CA LEU A 39 7.40 -26.33 -19.78
C LEU A 39 7.25 -25.56 -21.11
N GLU A 40 8.26 -24.81 -21.54
CA GLU A 40 8.28 -24.11 -22.82
C GLU A 40 8.14 -25.09 -24.00
N GLN A 41 8.83 -26.21 -23.93
CA GLN A 41 8.69 -27.28 -24.94
C GLN A 41 7.29 -27.89 -24.94
N GLU A 42 6.69 -28.15 -23.77
CA GLU A 42 5.32 -28.68 -23.63
C GLU A 42 4.27 -27.71 -24.18
N LEU A 43 4.46 -26.42 -23.98
CA LEU A 43 3.56 -25.39 -24.45
C LEU A 43 3.83 -24.96 -25.91
N GLY A 44 4.99 -25.32 -26.45
CA GLY A 44 5.41 -24.97 -27.80
C GLY A 44 5.72 -23.50 -28.01
N VAL A 45 6.04 -22.77 -26.91
CA VAL A 45 6.29 -21.33 -26.94
C VAL A 45 7.39 -20.95 -25.93
N GLU A 46 8.26 -20.01 -26.29
CA GLU A 46 9.22 -19.42 -25.36
C GLU A 46 8.51 -18.44 -24.42
N ILE A 47 8.61 -18.67 -23.11
CA ILE A 47 8.08 -17.81 -22.06
C ILE A 47 9.09 -16.69 -21.75
N PHE A 48 10.39 -17.01 -21.83
CA PHE A 48 11.46 -16.07 -21.51
C PHE A 48 12.48 -15.98 -22.64
N HIS A 49 13.04 -14.79 -22.81
CA HIS A 49 14.20 -14.55 -23.65
C HIS A 49 15.32 -13.88 -22.86
N ARG A 50 16.54 -14.03 -23.32
CA ARG A 50 17.72 -13.40 -22.70
C ARG A 50 17.96 -12.01 -23.32
N VAL A 51 18.08 -11.00 -22.46
CA VAL A 51 18.47 -9.64 -22.84
C VAL A 51 19.78 -9.31 -22.11
N GLY A 52 20.91 -9.54 -22.75
CA GLY A 52 22.21 -9.42 -22.11
C GLY A 52 22.42 -10.43 -20.97
N ARG A 53 22.56 -9.90 -19.74
CA ARG A 53 22.69 -10.72 -18.52
C ARG A 53 21.36 -10.97 -17.78
N SER A 54 20.28 -10.34 -18.22
CA SER A 54 18.97 -10.39 -17.59
C SER A 54 18.04 -11.30 -18.41
N ILE A 55 16.99 -11.80 -17.75
CA ILE A 55 15.94 -12.60 -18.33
C ILE A 55 14.67 -11.78 -18.31
N ARG A 56 13.95 -11.73 -19.43
CA ARG A 56 12.68 -11.04 -19.53
C ARG A 56 11.61 -11.94 -20.14
N PRO A 57 10.35 -11.79 -19.74
CA PRO A 57 9.26 -12.47 -20.42
C PRO A 57 9.16 -12.05 -21.89
N THR A 58 8.71 -12.95 -22.73
CA THR A 58 8.21 -12.64 -24.09
C THR A 58 6.79 -12.09 -23.99
N GLU A 59 6.23 -11.56 -25.07
CA GLU A 59 4.82 -11.14 -25.11
C GLU A 59 3.86 -12.30 -24.77
N ALA A 60 4.09 -13.49 -25.32
CA ALA A 60 3.36 -14.69 -24.95
C ALA A 60 3.64 -15.09 -23.50
N GLY A 61 4.89 -14.91 -23.03
CA GLY A 61 5.30 -15.17 -21.66
C GLY A 61 4.54 -14.32 -20.66
N GLU A 62 4.32 -13.04 -20.93
CA GLU A 62 3.54 -12.17 -20.02
C GLU A 62 2.09 -12.67 -19.84
N GLN A 63 1.44 -13.08 -20.94
CA GLN A 63 0.10 -13.65 -20.89
C GLN A 63 0.07 -14.98 -20.12
N ILE A 64 1.05 -15.86 -20.35
CA ILE A 64 1.19 -17.14 -19.63
C ILE A 64 1.43 -16.90 -18.15
N LEU A 65 2.28 -15.93 -17.78
CA LEU A 65 2.57 -15.57 -16.39
C LEU A 65 1.32 -15.04 -15.68
N GLU A 66 0.46 -14.28 -16.36
CA GLU A 66 -0.82 -13.83 -15.79
C GLU A 66 -1.72 -15.04 -15.46
N HIS A 67 -1.87 -15.98 -16.38
CA HIS A 67 -2.63 -17.22 -16.13
C HIS A 67 -1.99 -18.06 -15.02
N ALA A 68 -0.66 -18.16 -14.97
CA ALA A 68 0.07 -18.88 -13.95
C ALA A 68 -0.16 -18.29 -12.55
N ARG A 69 -0.16 -16.94 -12.41
CA ARG A 69 -0.49 -16.27 -11.15
C ARG A 69 -1.88 -16.64 -10.67
N ARG A 70 -2.88 -16.60 -11.54
CA ARG A 70 -4.26 -16.97 -11.21
C ARG A 70 -4.37 -18.44 -10.79
N ALA A 71 -3.69 -19.36 -11.47
CA ALA A 71 -3.72 -20.77 -11.12
C ALA A 71 -3.06 -21.06 -9.76
N VAL A 72 -1.90 -20.47 -9.48
CA VAL A 72 -1.22 -20.60 -8.18
C VAL A 72 -2.05 -19.96 -7.07
N SER A 73 -2.65 -18.79 -7.31
CA SER A 73 -3.55 -18.13 -6.36
C SER A 73 -4.76 -19.03 -6.03
N ALA A 74 -5.43 -19.58 -7.04
CA ALA A 74 -6.56 -20.49 -6.84
C ALA A 74 -6.19 -21.74 -6.04
N SER A 75 -4.97 -22.28 -6.24
CA SER A 75 -4.47 -23.40 -5.43
C SER A 75 -4.26 -23.03 -3.97
N ASN A 76 -3.75 -21.83 -3.70
CA ASN A 76 -3.60 -21.32 -2.33
C ASN A 76 -4.98 -21.11 -1.68
N ASP A 77 -5.97 -20.63 -2.45
CA ASP A 77 -7.34 -20.45 -1.97
C ASP A 77 -8.01 -21.76 -1.53
N ILE A 78 -7.68 -22.90 -2.16
CA ILE A 78 -8.14 -24.21 -1.72
C ILE A 78 -7.66 -24.49 -0.28
N VAL A 79 -6.37 -24.26 -0.02
CA VAL A 79 -5.76 -24.47 1.30
C VAL A 79 -6.37 -23.51 2.34
N ASP A 80 -6.52 -22.23 1.97
CA ASP A 80 -7.07 -21.21 2.85
C ASP A 80 -8.57 -21.46 3.12
N THR A 81 -9.33 -21.94 2.13
CA THR A 81 -10.74 -22.35 2.31
C THR A 81 -10.85 -23.53 3.27
N ALA A 82 -10.01 -24.56 3.09
CA ALA A 82 -10.01 -25.71 4.00
C ALA A 82 -9.67 -25.30 5.45
N ARG A 83 -8.71 -24.39 5.61
CA ARG A 83 -8.36 -23.83 6.92
C ARG A 83 -9.49 -22.99 7.52
N ALA A 84 -10.08 -22.08 6.74
CA ALA A 84 -11.16 -21.22 7.17
C ALA A 84 -12.45 -21.99 7.56
N ASN A 85 -12.67 -23.18 7.00
CA ASN A 85 -13.77 -24.05 7.42
C ASN A 85 -13.54 -24.71 8.78
N ARG A 86 -12.27 -24.87 9.22
CA ARG A 86 -11.96 -25.42 10.55
C ARG A 86 -11.95 -24.31 11.60
N ASP A 87 -11.27 -23.22 11.34
CA ASP A 87 -11.21 -22.02 12.18
C ASP A 87 -11.06 -20.78 11.29
N PRO A 88 -12.16 -20.02 11.08
CA PRO A 88 -12.14 -18.82 10.22
C PRO A 88 -11.15 -17.73 10.64
N LEU A 89 -10.76 -17.71 11.92
CA LEU A 89 -9.85 -16.72 12.50
C LEU A 89 -8.43 -17.27 12.71
N SER A 90 -8.05 -18.37 12.04
CA SER A 90 -6.73 -18.96 12.16
C SER A 90 -5.87 -18.72 10.92
N GLY A 91 -4.54 -18.83 11.12
CA GLY A 91 -3.52 -18.68 10.09
C GLY A 91 -3.16 -17.23 9.81
N ARG A 92 -1.96 -17.02 9.26
CA ARG A 92 -1.40 -15.68 9.01
C ARG A 92 -2.32 -14.85 8.12
N LEU A 93 -2.51 -13.58 8.46
CA LEU A 93 -3.16 -12.56 7.63
C LEU A 93 -2.08 -11.63 7.06
N ARG A 94 -1.91 -11.65 5.75
CA ARG A 94 -0.95 -10.82 5.02
C ARG A 94 -1.64 -9.51 4.64
N LEU A 95 -1.27 -8.44 5.33
CA LEU A 95 -1.89 -7.13 5.20
C LEU A 95 -0.91 -6.13 4.58
N GLY A 96 -1.24 -5.61 3.41
CA GLY A 96 -0.58 -4.45 2.82
C GLY A 96 -1.02 -3.15 3.51
N VAL A 97 -0.14 -2.17 3.57
CA VAL A 97 -0.48 -0.83 4.07
C VAL A 97 0.37 0.22 3.39
N ILE A 98 -0.24 1.35 3.03
CA ILE A 98 0.49 2.46 2.40
C ILE A 98 1.38 3.19 3.41
N PRO A 99 2.56 3.73 3.00
CA PRO A 99 3.55 4.35 3.89
C PRO A 99 3.02 5.58 4.63
N THR A 100 2.05 6.29 4.07
CA THR A 100 1.43 7.44 4.72
C THR A 100 0.37 7.07 5.77
N LEU A 101 0.13 5.78 5.99
CA LEU A 101 -0.84 5.25 6.95
C LEU A 101 -0.21 4.25 7.92
N GLY A 102 0.62 3.32 7.44
CA GLY A 102 1.16 2.20 8.22
C GLY A 102 1.80 2.63 9.54
N PRO A 103 2.82 3.50 9.55
CA PRO A 103 3.53 3.90 10.75
C PRO A 103 2.64 4.61 11.80
N TYR A 104 1.50 5.13 11.38
CA TYR A 104 0.60 5.94 12.21
C TYR A 104 -0.63 5.16 12.70
N LEU A 105 -1.13 4.21 11.91
CA LEU A 105 -2.27 3.37 12.25
C LEU A 105 -1.86 2.11 13.05
N MET A 106 -0.76 1.47 12.65
CA MET A 106 -0.36 0.18 13.24
C MET A 106 -0.13 0.21 14.75
N PRO A 107 0.39 1.29 15.37
CA PRO A 107 0.50 1.38 16.83
C PRO A 107 -0.82 1.21 17.58
N PHE A 108 -1.96 1.58 16.98
CA PHE A 108 -3.29 1.37 17.55
C PHE A 108 -3.82 -0.04 17.29
N VAL A 109 -3.50 -0.61 16.13
CA VAL A 109 -4.08 -1.87 15.65
C VAL A 109 -3.33 -3.10 16.18
N LEU A 110 -1.99 -3.07 16.18
CA LEU A 110 -1.17 -4.25 16.49
C LEU A 110 -1.40 -4.81 17.90
N PRO A 111 -1.48 -3.99 18.98
CA PRO A 111 -1.75 -4.51 20.32
C PRO A 111 -3.12 -5.18 20.40
N ALA A 112 -4.15 -4.56 19.81
CA ALA A 112 -5.50 -5.12 19.79
C ALA A 112 -5.61 -6.39 18.92
N ALA A 113 -4.83 -6.46 17.83
CA ALA A 113 -4.80 -7.65 16.99
C ALA A 113 -4.11 -8.83 17.68
N ALA A 114 -3.03 -8.58 18.40
CA ALA A 114 -2.36 -9.62 19.20
C ALA A 114 -3.25 -10.22 20.29
N ASP A 115 -4.09 -9.39 20.90
CA ASP A 115 -5.05 -9.82 21.94
C ASP A 115 -6.26 -10.55 21.35
N LYS A 116 -6.90 -9.99 20.33
CA LYS A 116 -8.20 -10.47 19.82
C LYS A 116 -8.11 -11.46 18.67
N LEU A 117 -6.97 -11.53 17.98
CA LEU A 117 -6.73 -12.43 16.85
C LEU A 117 -5.45 -13.26 17.06
N PRO A 118 -5.28 -13.94 18.22
CA PRO A 118 -4.01 -14.64 18.54
C PRO A 118 -3.68 -15.76 17.55
N ASN A 119 -4.70 -16.38 16.95
CA ASN A 119 -4.54 -17.45 15.98
C ASN A 119 -4.36 -16.93 14.53
N ALA A 120 -4.51 -15.62 14.30
CA ALA A 120 -4.35 -14.99 12.99
C ALA A 120 -3.30 -13.85 13.02
N PRO A 121 -2.02 -14.16 13.27
CA PRO A 121 -0.99 -13.15 13.34
C PRO A 121 -0.89 -12.36 12.04
N LEU A 122 -0.77 -11.02 12.17
CA LEU A 122 -0.62 -10.13 11.03
C LEU A 122 0.82 -10.17 10.50
N VAL A 123 0.94 -10.29 9.19
CA VAL A 123 2.17 -10.07 8.44
C VAL A 123 1.99 -8.78 7.66
N ILE A 124 2.69 -7.73 8.05
CA ILE A 124 2.55 -6.40 7.47
C ILE A 124 3.55 -6.21 6.34
N VAL A 125 3.07 -5.71 5.20
CA VAL A 125 3.87 -5.29 4.05
C VAL A 125 3.56 -3.82 3.79
N GLU A 126 4.57 -2.95 3.91
CA GLU A 126 4.43 -1.53 3.59
C GLU A 126 4.92 -1.29 2.17
N ASP A 127 4.02 -0.77 1.31
CA ASP A 127 4.36 -0.42 -0.08
C ASP A 127 3.35 0.59 -0.65
N MET A 128 3.64 1.12 -1.84
CA MET A 128 2.75 2.03 -2.56
C MET A 128 1.48 1.34 -3.04
N THR A 129 0.40 2.11 -3.23
CA THR A 129 -0.89 1.58 -3.69
C THR A 129 -0.75 0.74 -4.97
N ASP A 130 0.03 1.24 -5.94
CA ASP A 130 0.22 0.59 -7.25
C ASP A 130 0.92 -0.78 -7.15
N ASN A 131 1.71 -1.00 -6.08
CA ASN A 131 2.33 -2.29 -5.80
C ASN A 131 1.40 -3.18 -4.97
N LEU A 132 0.65 -2.61 -4.00
CA LEU A 132 -0.21 -3.38 -3.11
C LEU A 132 -1.45 -3.94 -3.82
N VAL A 133 -2.07 -3.17 -4.72
CA VAL A 133 -3.27 -3.58 -5.44
C VAL A 133 -3.06 -4.87 -6.25
N PRO A 134 -2.02 -5.00 -7.08
CA PRO A 134 -1.70 -6.25 -7.76
C PRO A 134 -1.44 -7.41 -6.80
N LEU A 135 -0.74 -7.17 -5.68
CA LEU A 135 -0.45 -8.24 -4.70
C LEU A 135 -1.72 -8.78 -4.04
N VAL A 136 -2.73 -7.93 -3.82
CA VAL A 136 -4.05 -8.39 -3.34
C VAL A 136 -4.79 -9.15 -4.44
N ALA A 137 -4.82 -8.65 -5.67
CA ALA A 137 -5.47 -9.31 -6.80
C ALA A 137 -4.87 -10.71 -7.08
N GLU A 138 -3.55 -10.84 -6.98
CA GLU A 138 -2.81 -12.09 -7.15
C GLU A 138 -2.90 -13.03 -5.91
N GLY A 139 -3.51 -12.60 -4.80
CA GLY A 139 -3.60 -13.39 -3.57
C GLY A 139 -2.27 -13.54 -2.81
N LYS A 140 -1.26 -12.75 -3.13
CA LYS A 140 -0.01 -12.64 -2.35
C LYS A 140 -0.25 -11.92 -1.02
N LEU A 141 -1.19 -10.96 -1.01
CA LEU A 141 -1.76 -10.34 0.18
C LEU A 141 -3.23 -10.74 0.34
N ASP A 142 -3.68 -10.87 1.56
CA ASP A 142 -5.09 -11.16 1.87
C ASP A 142 -5.95 -9.90 1.76
N ALA A 143 -5.37 -8.75 2.11
CA ALA A 143 -5.98 -7.42 2.00
C ALA A 143 -4.92 -6.32 1.99
N ALA A 144 -5.32 -5.08 1.65
CA ALA A 144 -4.48 -3.91 1.84
C ALA A 144 -5.29 -2.71 2.36
N LEU A 145 -4.64 -1.87 3.17
CA LEU A 145 -5.14 -0.59 3.66
C LEU A 145 -4.63 0.51 2.75
N ILE A 146 -5.54 1.14 2.03
CA ILE A 146 -5.25 2.20 1.06
C ILE A 146 -6.19 3.40 1.27
N ALA A 147 -5.90 4.52 0.64
CA ALA A 147 -6.70 5.74 0.73
C ALA A 147 -7.27 6.19 -0.63
N THR A 148 -7.36 5.28 -1.58
CA THR A 148 -8.00 5.46 -2.90
C THR A 148 -9.12 4.45 -3.09
N ALA A 149 -9.95 4.61 -4.13
CA ALA A 149 -10.91 3.58 -4.51
C ALA A 149 -10.19 2.40 -5.18
N PRO A 150 -10.62 1.14 -4.98
CA PRO A 150 -10.08 0.00 -5.73
C PRO A 150 -10.55 0.07 -7.17
N GLU A 151 -9.62 -0.04 -8.12
CA GLU A 151 -9.95 0.01 -9.56
C GLU A 151 -10.20 -1.36 -10.21
N PRO A 152 -9.46 -2.44 -9.90
CA PRO A 152 -9.71 -3.74 -10.52
C PRO A 152 -11.06 -4.33 -10.11
N PRO A 153 -11.87 -4.84 -11.05
CA PRO A 153 -13.25 -5.32 -10.78
C PRO A 153 -13.30 -6.57 -9.88
N GLU A 154 -12.21 -7.33 -9.78
CA GLU A 154 -12.08 -8.47 -8.90
C GLU A 154 -11.86 -8.09 -7.43
N LEU A 155 -11.50 -6.84 -7.17
CA LEU A 155 -11.37 -6.32 -5.82
C LEU A 155 -12.67 -5.68 -5.35
N THR A 156 -12.80 -5.60 -4.05
CA THR A 156 -13.84 -4.87 -3.34
C THR A 156 -13.26 -4.23 -2.10
N SER A 157 -13.99 -3.38 -1.42
CA SER A 157 -13.50 -2.69 -0.23
C SER A 157 -14.51 -2.62 0.90
N MET A 158 -13.99 -2.50 2.11
CA MET A 158 -14.72 -2.01 3.28
C MET A 158 -14.19 -0.63 3.64
N ASP A 159 -15.07 0.38 3.62
CA ASP A 159 -14.73 1.71 4.11
C ASP A 159 -14.54 1.67 5.62
N LEU A 160 -13.41 2.16 6.12
CA LEU A 160 -13.07 2.07 7.54
C LEU A 160 -13.34 3.39 8.27
N PHE A 161 -12.75 4.47 7.77
CA PHE A 161 -12.86 5.80 8.37
C PHE A 161 -12.47 6.89 7.39
N ASP A 162 -12.95 8.10 7.65
CA ASP A 162 -12.47 9.32 7.01
C ASP A 162 -11.45 9.99 7.93
N GLU A 163 -10.28 10.30 7.40
CA GLU A 163 -9.15 10.90 8.10
C GLU A 163 -8.96 12.35 7.66
N PRO A 164 -9.20 13.34 8.56
CA PRO A 164 -9.03 14.76 8.24
C PRO A 164 -7.57 15.12 7.93
N PHE A 165 -7.40 16.17 7.13
CA PHE A 165 -6.10 16.78 6.88
C PHE A 165 -5.85 17.99 7.78
N TRP A 166 -4.58 18.19 8.08
CA TRP A 166 -4.04 19.32 8.80
C TRP A 166 -2.97 19.99 7.98
N VAL A 167 -2.85 21.31 8.11
CA VAL A 167 -1.78 22.09 7.49
C VAL A 167 -0.63 22.19 8.46
N ALA A 168 0.55 21.74 8.06
CA ALA A 168 1.80 21.94 8.78
C ALA A 168 2.58 23.10 8.16
N THR A 169 3.05 24.01 9.01
CA THR A 169 3.77 25.22 8.62
C THR A 169 5.05 25.40 9.45
N PRO A 170 6.02 26.18 8.98
CA PRO A 170 7.09 26.67 9.85
C PRO A 170 6.52 27.49 11.01
N PRO A 171 7.26 27.64 12.12
CA PRO A 171 6.92 28.59 13.17
C PRO A 171 6.80 30.03 12.58
N ASN A 172 5.83 30.80 13.05
CA ASN A 172 5.58 32.19 12.60
C ASN A 172 5.07 32.34 11.17
N HIS A 173 4.55 31.29 10.53
CA HIS A 173 3.94 31.38 9.20
C HIS A 173 2.64 32.20 9.24
N PRO A 174 2.30 33.02 8.20
CA PRO A 174 1.10 33.84 8.17
C PRO A 174 -0.22 33.06 8.38
N LEU A 175 -0.30 31.83 7.90
CA LEU A 175 -1.48 30.95 8.10
C LEU A 175 -1.79 30.69 9.58
N LEU A 176 -0.86 30.89 10.49
CA LEU A 176 -1.07 30.70 11.93
C LEU A 176 -1.98 31.78 12.57
N ALA A 177 -2.19 32.89 11.88
CA ALA A 177 -3.17 33.90 12.29
C ALA A 177 -4.62 33.37 12.15
N LEU A 178 -4.83 32.35 11.32
CA LEU A 178 -6.12 31.70 11.14
C LEU A 178 -6.31 30.60 12.18
N ARG A 179 -7.54 30.45 12.70
CA ARG A 179 -7.90 29.31 13.56
C ARG A 179 -8.01 28.02 12.77
N THR A 180 -8.56 28.11 11.56
CA THR A 180 -8.69 27.03 10.58
C THR A 180 -8.24 27.58 9.23
N VAL A 181 -7.58 26.76 8.43
CA VAL A 181 -7.04 27.12 7.11
C VAL A 181 -7.94 26.49 6.05
N ARG A 182 -8.30 27.23 5.01
CA ARG A 182 -8.96 26.70 3.81
C ARG A 182 -7.90 26.35 2.77
N SER A 183 -8.21 25.43 1.86
CA SER A 183 -7.31 25.12 0.75
C SER A 183 -6.98 26.36 -0.10
N SER A 184 -7.94 27.28 -0.27
CA SER A 184 -7.76 28.57 -0.96
C SER A 184 -6.82 29.56 -0.25
N ASP A 185 -6.54 29.36 1.03
CA ASP A 185 -5.61 30.22 1.79
C ASP A 185 -4.14 29.78 1.60
N ILE A 186 -3.93 28.60 1.01
CA ILE A 186 -2.61 28.01 0.79
C ILE A 186 -2.11 28.42 -0.59
N ASP A 187 -0.94 29.04 -0.64
CA ASP A 187 -0.25 29.30 -1.90
C ASP A 187 0.28 27.97 -2.48
N PRO A 188 -0.22 27.52 -3.65
CA PRO A 188 0.23 26.26 -4.26
C PRO A 188 1.74 26.23 -4.51
N THR A 189 2.41 27.38 -4.71
CA THR A 189 3.85 27.45 -4.94
C THR A 189 4.69 27.16 -3.69
N SER A 190 4.06 27.25 -2.49
CA SER A 190 4.68 26.95 -1.20
C SER A 190 4.46 25.50 -0.76
N LEU A 191 3.68 24.70 -1.51
CA LEU A 191 3.36 23.32 -1.14
C LEU A 191 4.56 22.39 -1.31
N LEU A 192 4.88 21.69 -0.24
CA LEU A 192 5.81 20.56 -0.24
C LEU A 192 5.01 19.28 -0.45
N LEU A 193 5.40 18.49 -1.44
CA LEU A 193 4.71 17.28 -1.84
C LEU A 193 5.59 16.04 -1.65
N LEU A 194 4.93 14.90 -1.45
CA LEU A 194 5.58 13.60 -1.56
C LEU A 194 6.01 13.32 -3.00
N ALA A 195 6.95 12.41 -3.17
CA ALA A 195 7.34 11.87 -4.46
C ALA A 195 6.15 11.21 -5.19
N ASP A 196 6.28 11.05 -6.50
CA ASP A 196 5.30 10.34 -7.32
C ASP A 196 5.06 8.91 -6.78
N GLY A 197 3.83 8.39 -6.93
CA GLY A 197 3.40 7.08 -6.41
C GLY A 197 2.72 7.13 -5.03
N HIS A 198 2.86 8.22 -4.27
CA HIS A 198 2.10 8.39 -3.05
C HIS A 198 0.71 8.99 -3.34
N CYS A 199 -0.35 8.25 -3.07
CA CYS A 199 -1.73 8.77 -3.25
C CYS A 199 -2.01 10.07 -2.48
N LEU A 200 -1.33 10.31 -1.36
CA LEU A 200 -1.44 11.56 -0.61
C LEU A 200 -0.97 12.78 -1.42
N ARG A 201 0.02 12.61 -2.31
CA ARG A 201 0.47 13.67 -3.21
C ARG A 201 -0.69 14.18 -4.08
N ASP A 202 -1.36 13.26 -4.75
CA ASP A 202 -2.46 13.58 -5.67
C ASP A 202 -3.63 14.20 -4.90
N GLN A 203 -3.95 13.67 -3.71
CA GLN A 203 -4.96 14.23 -2.82
C GLN A 203 -4.65 15.68 -2.40
N VAL A 204 -3.39 16.00 -2.11
CA VAL A 204 -2.95 17.37 -1.78
C VAL A 204 -3.07 18.28 -2.99
N ILE A 205 -2.70 17.80 -4.17
CA ILE A 205 -2.82 18.54 -5.43
C ILE A 205 -4.30 18.82 -5.77
N ASP A 206 -5.17 17.84 -5.61
CA ASP A 206 -6.61 17.99 -5.87
C ASP A 206 -7.24 19.01 -4.93
N LEU A 207 -6.80 19.07 -3.67
CA LEU A 207 -7.32 19.99 -2.66
C LEU A 207 -6.78 21.43 -2.82
N CYS A 208 -5.50 21.59 -3.10
CA CYS A 208 -4.79 22.86 -3.03
C CYS A 208 -4.32 23.41 -4.38
N GLY A 209 -4.48 22.64 -5.46
CA GLY A 209 -4.00 22.99 -6.80
C GLY A 209 -2.54 22.57 -7.04
N HIS A 210 -2.17 22.52 -8.34
CA HIS A 210 -0.82 22.21 -8.75
C HIS A 210 0.16 23.34 -8.44
N PRO A 211 1.33 23.08 -7.85
CA PRO A 211 2.44 24.00 -7.87
C PRO A 211 2.78 24.31 -9.33
N GLN A 212 2.73 25.58 -9.72
CA GLN A 212 3.06 25.94 -11.11
C GLN A 212 4.53 25.61 -11.38
N VAL A 213 4.77 24.80 -12.40
CA VAL A 213 6.11 24.49 -12.92
C VAL A 213 6.71 25.80 -13.44
N GLY A 214 7.73 26.32 -12.75
CA GLY A 214 8.41 27.57 -13.16
C GLY A 214 8.49 28.69 -12.12
N SER A 215 7.65 28.69 -11.06
CA SER A 215 7.96 29.49 -9.88
C SER A 215 9.13 28.83 -9.17
N ALA A 216 10.18 29.61 -8.87
CA ALA A 216 11.36 29.13 -8.16
C ALA A 216 10.96 28.57 -6.77
N SER A 217 10.38 27.39 -6.74
CA SER A 217 10.33 26.55 -5.56
C SER A 217 11.78 26.38 -5.10
N LYS A 218 12.11 26.87 -3.92
CA LYS A 218 13.46 26.84 -3.34
C LYS A 218 14.03 25.43 -3.20
N ALA A 219 13.23 24.40 -3.48
CA ALA A 219 13.67 23.02 -3.58
C ALA A 219 12.76 22.25 -4.55
N ASP A 220 13.31 21.74 -5.62
CA ASP A 220 12.77 20.57 -6.35
C ASP A 220 12.94 19.32 -5.44
N THR A 221 12.44 19.43 -4.20
CA THR A 221 12.68 18.46 -3.14
C THR A 221 11.47 17.57 -3.02
N ARG A 222 11.52 16.44 -3.72
CA ARG A 222 10.52 15.38 -3.63
C ARG A 222 10.82 14.54 -2.38
N ALA A 223 10.01 14.69 -1.35
CA ALA A 223 10.16 13.90 -0.14
C ALA A 223 9.62 12.48 -0.35
N THR A 224 10.36 11.48 0.09
CA THR A 224 9.96 10.07 0.02
C THR A 224 9.18 9.61 1.24
N SER A 225 9.03 10.46 2.27
CA SER A 225 8.29 10.14 3.49
C SER A 225 7.67 11.39 4.12
N LEU A 226 6.61 11.19 4.92
CA LEU A 226 5.99 12.28 5.70
C LEU A 226 6.98 12.89 6.69
N GLU A 227 7.89 12.12 7.27
CA GLU A 227 8.91 12.63 8.19
C GLU A 227 9.85 13.61 7.48
N MET A 228 10.29 13.30 6.26
CA MET A 228 11.10 14.24 5.48
C MET A 228 10.32 15.53 5.18
N LEU A 229 9.02 15.45 4.83
CA LEU A 229 8.19 16.63 4.65
C LEU A 229 8.14 17.50 5.90
N LEU A 230 8.02 16.91 7.09
CA LEU A 230 8.02 17.63 8.36
C LEU A 230 9.34 18.39 8.59
N HIS A 231 10.48 17.75 8.30
CA HIS A 231 11.79 18.40 8.43
C HIS A 231 11.98 19.54 7.44
N LEU A 232 11.53 19.37 6.19
CA LEU A 232 11.55 20.45 5.19
C LEU A 232 10.65 21.62 5.60
N THR A 233 9.46 21.32 6.14
CA THR A 233 8.55 22.34 6.67
C THR A 233 9.20 23.10 7.83
N ALA A 234 9.80 22.41 8.80
CA ALA A 234 10.48 23.03 9.92
C ALA A 234 11.65 23.94 9.49
N ALA A 235 12.36 23.52 8.44
CA ALA A 235 13.45 24.30 7.83
C ALA A 235 12.97 25.51 6.99
N GLY A 236 11.65 25.73 6.87
CA GLY A 236 11.09 26.88 6.18
C GLY A 236 11.02 26.77 4.66
N PHE A 237 11.13 25.55 4.09
CA PHE A 237 11.06 25.35 2.65
C PHE A 237 9.64 25.50 2.09
N GLY A 238 8.60 25.35 2.94
CA GLY A 238 7.22 25.51 2.53
C GLY A 238 6.24 24.95 3.57
N VAL A 239 5.03 24.66 3.12
CA VAL A 239 3.94 24.08 3.92
C VAL A 239 3.52 22.74 3.35
N THR A 240 2.93 21.86 4.18
CA THR A 240 2.43 20.58 3.69
C THR A 240 1.12 20.18 4.37
N LEU A 241 0.42 19.19 3.83
CA LEU A 241 -0.73 18.57 4.47
C LEU A 241 -0.34 17.28 5.17
N LEU A 242 -0.86 17.10 6.37
CA LEU A 242 -0.67 15.90 7.19
C LEU A 242 -2.00 15.23 7.48
N PRO A 243 -2.10 13.90 7.34
CA PRO A 243 -3.24 13.16 7.85
C PRO A 243 -3.31 13.21 9.39
N GLN A 244 -4.52 13.16 9.96
CA GLN A 244 -4.77 13.25 11.39
C GLN A 244 -3.95 12.28 12.24
N LEU A 245 -3.85 11.01 11.84
CA LEU A 245 -3.08 10.01 12.59
C LEU A 245 -1.58 10.34 12.63
N ALA A 246 -1.04 10.98 11.60
CA ALA A 246 0.34 11.44 11.59
C ALA A 246 0.55 12.56 12.61
N VAL A 247 -0.43 13.45 12.76
CA VAL A 247 -0.41 14.52 13.78
C VAL A 247 -0.44 13.91 15.19
N GLU A 248 -1.33 12.94 15.45
CA GLU A 248 -1.48 12.30 16.76
C GLU A 248 -0.34 11.40 17.18
N SER A 249 0.44 10.91 16.22
CA SER A 249 1.59 10.03 16.51
C SER A 249 2.64 10.65 17.43
N GLY A 250 2.54 11.95 17.71
CA GLY A 250 3.52 12.71 18.49
C GLY A 250 4.85 12.94 17.78
N ARG A 251 5.06 12.37 16.59
CA ARG A 251 6.31 12.54 15.82
C ARG A 251 6.53 13.99 15.41
N ALA A 252 5.43 14.70 15.15
CA ALA A 252 5.46 16.14 14.87
C ALA A 252 5.83 16.99 16.09
N ALA A 253 5.63 16.49 17.30
CA ALA A 253 5.86 17.26 18.54
C ALA A 253 7.34 17.59 18.80
N ASN A 254 8.26 16.76 18.30
CA ASN A 254 9.70 16.97 18.42
C ASN A 254 10.31 17.80 17.28
N ILE A 255 9.48 18.20 16.31
CA ILE A 255 9.88 18.97 15.14
C ILE A 255 9.31 20.37 15.29
N GLN A 256 10.11 21.41 15.02
CA GLN A 256 9.67 22.82 15.13
C GLN A 256 8.73 23.20 14.00
N ILE A 257 7.51 22.71 14.05
CA ILE A 257 6.40 23.06 13.13
C ILE A 257 5.18 23.51 13.92
N ALA A 258 4.32 24.26 13.28
CA ALA A 258 3.00 24.60 13.79
C ALA A 258 1.93 23.97 12.91
N ILE A 259 0.80 23.57 13.53
CA ILE A 259 -0.24 22.80 12.87
C ILE A 259 -1.59 23.51 13.01
N ARG A 260 -2.39 23.53 11.94
CA ARG A 260 -3.76 24.06 11.91
C ARG A 260 -4.69 23.07 11.19
N PRO A 261 -5.95 22.93 11.63
CA PRO A 261 -6.91 22.11 10.92
C PRO A 261 -7.19 22.68 9.53
N LEU A 262 -7.28 21.82 8.52
CA LEU A 262 -7.76 22.19 7.19
C LEU A 262 -9.29 22.14 7.20
N ALA A 263 -9.94 23.23 6.81
CA ALA A 263 -11.38 23.36 6.77
C ALA A 263 -11.95 22.89 5.42
N GLY A 264 -13.14 22.30 5.44
CA GLY A 264 -13.90 21.84 4.28
C GLY A 264 -14.31 20.38 4.40
N ASP A 265 -15.45 20.02 3.83
CA ASP A 265 -15.94 18.64 3.85
C ASP A 265 -15.05 17.70 3.04
N GLU A 266 -14.34 18.22 2.04
CA GLU A 266 -13.40 17.49 1.20
C GLU A 266 -11.98 17.38 1.81
N ALA A 267 -11.74 18.08 2.93
CA ALA A 267 -10.44 18.12 3.60
C ALA A 267 -10.15 16.83 4.40
N SER A 268 -10.42 15.69 3.80
CA SER A 268 -10.19 14.37 4.40
C SER A 268 -9.92 13.33 3.33
N ARG A 269 -9.28 12.22 3.73
CA ARG A 269 -9.14 11.04 2.88
C ARG A 269 -9.91 9.86 3.47
N ARG A 270 -10.47 9.03 2.60
CA ARG A 270 -11.17 7.81 3.00
C ARG A 270 -10.22 6.63 3.02
N VAL A 271 -10.03 6.04 4.19
CA VAL A 271 -9.22 4.83 4.35
C VAL A 271 -10.11 3.59 4.20
N ARG A 272 -9.63 2.65 3.39
CA ARG A 272 -10.34 1.43 3.01
C ARG A 272 -9.47 0.20 3.23
N LEU A 273 -10.11 -0.91 3.55
CA LEU A 273 -9.53 -2.24 3.46
C LEU A 273 -9.98 -2.85 2.13
N ILE A 274 -9.07 -2.97 1.17
CA ILE A 274 -9.34 -3.66 -0.11
C ILE A 274 -9.00 -5.13 0.01
N TYR A 275 -9.75 -5.98 -0.69
CA TYR A 275 -9.57 -7.43 -0.70
C TYR A 275 -10.24 -8.05 -1.93
N ARG A 276 -9.89 -9.30 -2.27
CA ARG A 276 -10.54 -10.01 -3.38
C ARG A 276 -12.00 -10.31 -3.04
N ARG A 277 -12.90 -10.06 -3.99
CA ARG A 277 -14.35 -10.27 -3.83
C ARG A 277 -14.70 -11.68 -3.34
N ASN A 278 -13.98 -12.70 -3.80
CA ASN A 278 -14.16 -14.10 -3.43
C ASN A 278 -13.10 -14.57 -2.43
N SER A 279 -12.62 -13.71 -1.55
CA SER A 279 -11.60 -14.07 -0.56
C SER A 279 -12.10 -15.17 0.37
N PRO A 280 -11.39 -16.31 0.51
CA PRO A 280 -11.71 -17.35 1.49
C PRO A 280 -11.52 -16.87 2.93
N ARG A 281 -10.82 -15.74 3.12
CA ARG A 281 -10.51 -15.14 4.41
C ARG A 281 -11.49 -14.05 4.83
N LEU A 282 -12.63 -13.89 4.13
CA LEU A 282 -13.59 -12.79 4.34
C LEU A 282 -13.99 -12.61 5.82
N LYS A 283 -14.25 -13.70 6.56
CA LYS A 283 -14.61 -13.61 7.97
C LYS A 283 -13.51 -12.99 8.82
N ALA A 284 -12.24 -13.38 8.60
CA ALA A 284 -11.10 -12.80 9.30
C ALA A 284 -10.88 -11.32 8.90
N LEU A 285 -11.09 -10.98 7.64
CA LEU A 285 -10.99 -9.60 7.17
C LEU A 285 -12.08 -8.69 7.74
N VAL A 286 -13.30 -9.19 7.89
CA VAL A 286 -14.40 -8.46 8.57
C VAL A 286 -14.05 -8.21 10.03
N GLU A 287 -13.53 -9.21 10.75
CA GLU A 287 -13.10 -9.04 12.13
C GLU A 287 -11.92 -8.08 12.26
N LEU A 288 -10.96 -8.15 11.33
CA LEU A 288 -9.85 -7.18 11.26
C LEU A 288 -10.38 -5.76 11.03
N ALA A 289 -11.30 -5.56 10.10
CA ALA A 289 -11.92 -4.26 9.82
C ALA A 289 -12.65 -3.71 11.06
N ARG A 290 -13.39 -4.57 11.78
CA ARG A 290 -14.07 -4.22 13.04
C ARG A 290 -13.06 -3.82 14.11
N LEU A 291 -12.00 -4.60 14.25
CA LEU A 291 -10.92 -4.33 15.20
C LEU A 291 -10.23 -3.00 14.90
N ILE A 292 -9.89 -2.75 13.62
CA ILE A 292 -9.28 -1.47 13.21
C ILE A 292 -10.20 -0.31 13.63
N ARG A 293 -11.49 -0.34 13.25
CA ARG A 293 -12.43 0.73 13.63
C ARG A 293 -12.53 0.93 15.14
N ALA A 294 -12.51 -0.17 15.92
CA ALA A 294 -12.59 -0.10 17.38
C ALA A 294 -11.32 0.48 18.02
N SER A 295 -10.17 0.32 17.38
CA SER A 295 -8.87 0.77 17.88
C SER A 295 -8.54 2.23 17.50
N LEU A 296 -9.31 2.83 16.61
CA LEU A 296 -9.07 4.20 16.16
C LEU A 296 -9.32 5.22 17.27
N PRO A 297 -8.52 6.30 17.35
CA PRO A 297 -8.80 7.44 18.21
C PRO A 297 -10.09 8.16 17.77
N ASP A 298 -10.65 9.00 18.65
CA ASP A 298 -11.90 9.72 18.36
C ASP A 298 -11.74 10.89 17.39
N SER A 299 -10.51 11.25 17.07
CA SER A 299 -10.14 12.32 16.15
C SER A 299 -10.39 12.00 14.67
N VAL A 300 -10.58 10.73 14.33
CA VAL A 300 -10.95 10.31 12.98
C VAL A 300 -12.42 9.88 12.93
N ARG A 301 -13.08 10.16 11.81
CA ARG A 301 -14.49 9.85 11.62
C ARG A 301 -14.68 8.38 11.26
N LYS A 302 -15.00 7.55 12.24
CA LYS A 302 -15.31 6.12 12.05
C LYS A 302 -16.55 5.97 11.17
N LEU A 303 -16.46 5.17 10.10
CA LEU A 303 -17.60 4.86 9.26
C LEU A 303 -18.33 3.63 9.81
N GLN A 304 -19.60 3.80 10.07
CA GLN A 304 -20.51 2.68 10.38
C GLN A 304 -20.89 2.01 9.06
N LYS A 305 -21.11 0.70 9.10
CA LYS A 305 -21.64 -0.06 7.97
C LYS A 305 -23.03 0.41 7.60
#